data_08eedbdf246181debcc1f3a8739d1ce9
#
_entry.id   08eedbdf246181debcc1f3a8739d1ce9
#
_cell.length_a   1.000
_cell.length_b   1.000
_cell.length_c   1.000
_cell.angle_alpha   90.00
_cell.angle_beta   90.00
_cell.angle_gamma   90.00
#
_symmetry.space_group_name_H-M   'P 1'
#
loop_
_entity.id
_entity.type
_entity.pdbx_description
1 polymer ?
#
loop_
_entity_poly.entity_id
_entity_poly.type
_entity_poly.pdbx_seq_one_letter_code
_entity_poly.pdbx_strand_id
1 'polypeptide(L)'
;MLLEEPEANLHPAFQSKLADLFSEVAVDYEQQLIVETHSEYMVRKFQYLVAKGKIKKEDSVIYYFHDPNNVPKGEKQVKRIDILEDGSLSDDFGTGFFDEAANWELELLRLKNNKARQN
;
A
#
# COMPACT_ATOMS: atom_id res chain seq x y z
N MET A 1 -6.99 7.51 17.11
CA MET A 1 -8.16 6.74 16.61
C MET A 1 -7.65 5.52 15.87
N LEU A 2 -8.19 4.35 16.18
CA LEU A 2 -7.85 3.09 15.51
C LEU A 2 -9.00 2.69 14.58
N LEU A 3 -8.68 2.46 13.30
CA LEU A 3 -9.64 2.02 12.29
C LEU A 3 -9.19 0.69 11.70
N GLU A 4 -10.04 -0.34 11.75
CA GLU A 4 -9.75 -1.66 11.23
C GLU A 4 -10.45 -1.85 9.89
N GLU A 5 -9.67 -2.07 8.83
CA GLU A 5 -10.17 -2.32 7.47
C GLU A 5 -11.33 -1.40 7.06
N PRO A 6 -11.16 -0.06 7.17
CA PRO A 6 -12.27 0.88 6.88
C PRO A 6 -12.70 0.84 5.42
N GLU A 7 -11.87 0.30 4.53
CA GLU A 7 -12.15 0.17 3.10
C GLU A 7 -12.91 -1.10 2.73
N ALA A 8 -13.16 -1.99 3.70
CA ALA A 8 -13.83 -3.26 3.44
C ALA A 8 -15.18 -3.04 2.73
N ASN A 9 -15.40 -3.78 1.65
CA ASN A 9 -16.60 -3.72 0.81
C ASN A 9 -16.80 -2.40 0.04
N LEU A 10 -15.78 -1.53 0.00
CA LEU A 10 -15.85 -0.31 -0.80
C LEU A 10 -15.25 -0.51 -2.19
N HIS A 11 -15.83 0.16 -3.18
CA HIS A 11 -15.26 0.23 -4.51
C HIS A 11 -13.88 0.91 -4.46
N PRO A 12 -12.88 0.51 -5.30
CA PRO A 12 -11.53 1.10 -5.29
C PRO A 12 -11.50 2.62 -5.35
N ALA A 13 -12.40 3.26 -6.11
CA ALA A 13 -12.47 4.71 -6.17
C ALA A 13 -12.80 5.34 -4.82
N PHE A 14 -13.65 4.69 -4.03
CA PHE A 14 -14.00 5.16 -2.69
C PHE A 14 -12.90 4.87 -1.68
N GLN A 15 -12.11 3.83 -1.89
CA GLN A 15 -10.95 3.56 -1.05
C GLN A 15 -9.92 4.69 -1.12
N SER A 16 -9.68 5.22 -2.32
CA SER A 16 -8.81 6.38 -2.50
C SER A 16 -9.37 7.63 -1.82
N LYS A 17 -10.69 7.83 -1.88
CA LYS A 17 -11.35 8.95 -1.20
C LYS A 17 -11.27 8.86 0.32
N LEU A 18 -11.29 7.65 0.88
CA LEU A 18 -11.07 7.45 2.30
C LEU A 18 -9.67 7.94 2.72
N ALA A 19 -8.67 7.68 1.91
CA ALA A 19 -7.31 8.17 2.19
C ALA A 19 -7.27 9.71 2.22
N ASP A 20 -8.00 10.38 1.31
CA ASP A 20 -8.13 11.84 1.35
C ASP A 20 -8.79 12.31 2.65
N LEU A 21 -9.86 11.67 3.07
CA LEU A 21 -10.56 12.00 4.31
C LEU A 21 -9.65 11.82 5.52
N PHE A 22 -8.93 10.70 5.61
CA PHE A 22 -8.00 10.44 6.71
C PHE A 22 -6.87 11.47 6.74
N SER A 23 -6.37 11.87 5.57
CA SER A 23 -5.37 12.92 5.45
C SER A 23 -5.89 14.24 6.03
N GLU A 24 -7.12 14.64 5.70
CA GLU A 24 -7.74 15.85 6.24
C GLU A 24 -7.88 15.79 7.76
N VAL A 25 -8.35 14.66 8.29
CA VAL A 25 -8.51 14.49 9.73
C VAL A 25 -7.16 14.58 10.45
N ALA A 26 -6.14 13.94 9.91
CA ALA A 26 -4.82 13.94 10.54
C ALA A 26 -4.14 15.31 10.47
N VAL A 27 -4.22 15.99 9.33
CA VAL A 27 -3.52 17.27 9.11
C VAL A 27 -4.33 18.45 9.63
N ASP A 28 -5.59 18.57 9.21
CA ASP A 28 -6.40 19.75 9.51
C ASP A 28 -6.92 19.77 10.94
N TYR A 29 -7.18 18.59 11.49
CA TYR A 29 -7.69 18.45 12.86
C TYR A 29 -6.63 17.91 13.84
N GLU A 30 -5.38 17.75 13.38
CA GLU A 30 -4.25 17.31 14.20
C GLU A 30 -4.53 16.04 15.00
N GLN A 31 -5.20 15.07 14.37
CA GLN A 31 -5.53 13.79 14.99
C GLN A 31 -4.55 12.70 14.56
N GLN A 32 -4.15 11.87 15.52
CA GLN A 32 -3.39 10.66 15.21
C GLN A 32 -4.35 9.57 14.76
N LEU A 33 -4.09 8.99 13.59
CA LEU A 33 -4.86 7.88 13.06
C LEU A 33 -3.98 6.65 12.92
N ILE A 34 -4.49 5.51 13.34
CA ILE A 34 -3.90 4.20 13.10
C ILE A 34 -4.90 3.44 12.24
N VAL A 35 -4.49 3.08 11.04
CA VAL A 35 -5.37 2.42 10.06
C VAL A 35 -4.80 1.06 9.72
N GLU A 36 -5.56 0.01 10.01
CA GLU A 36 -5.27 -1.34 9.54
C GLU A 36 -5.94 -1.54 8.19
N THR A 37 -5.18 -1.88 7.16
CA THR A 37 -5.72 -2.01 5.80
C THR A 37 -4.96 -3.03 4.97
N HIS A 38 -5.66 -3.66 4.03
CA HIS A 38 -5.08 -4.46 2.95
C HIS A 38 -5.22 -3.75 1.59
N SER A 39 -5.62 -2.48 1.60
CA SER A 39 -5.90 -1.74 0.36
C SER A 39 -4.63 -1.17 -0.26
N GLU A 40 -4.25 -1.69 -1.42
CA GLU A 40 -3.21 -1.11 -2.26
C GLU A 40 -3.56 0.32 -2.66
N TYR A 41 -4.84 0.57 -2.97
CA TYR A 41 -5.30 1.89 -3.41
C TYR A 41 -5.11 2.95 -2.34
N MET A 42 -5.38 2.62 -1.08
CA MET A 42 -5.16 3.55 0.04
C MET A 42 -3.67 3.87 0.21
N VAL A 43 -2.82 2.85 0.17
CA VAL A 43 -1.37 3.05 0.32
C VAL A 43 -0.83 3.90 -0.83
N ARG A 44 -1.22 3.60 -2.07
CA ARG A 44 -0.80 4.38 -3.24
C ARG A 44 -1.26 5.83 -3.15
N LYS A 45 -2.47 6.06 -2.65
CA LYS A 45 -2.99 7.41 -2.45
C LYS A 45 -2.20 8.18 -1.39
N PHE A 46 -1.82 7.54 -0.28
CA PHE A 46 -0.96 8.16 0.71
C PHE A 46 0.41 8.52 0.15
N GLN A 47 1.00 7.64 -0.67
CA GLN A 47 2.24 7.95 -1.38
C GLN A 47 2.08 9.22 -2.24
N TYR A 48 0.99 9.31 -2.97
CA TYR A 48 0.68 10.48 -3.79
C TYR A 48 0.52 11.74 -2.94
N LEU A 49 -0.17 11.66 -1.82
CA LEU A 49 -0.40 12.80 -0.93
C LEU A 49 0.90 13.31 -0.31
N VAL A 50 1.83 12.41 0.02
CA VAL A 50 3.16 12.81 0.50
C VAL A 50 3.96 13.47 -0.63
N ALA A 51 3.97 12.88 -1.81
CA ALA A 51 4.67 13.44 -2.98
C ALA A 51 4.15 14.84 -3.33
N LYS A 52 2.84 15.05 -3.19
CA LYS A 52 2.19 16.32 -3.46
C LYS A 52 2.42 17.37 -2.36
N GLY A 53 2.91 16.96 -1.21
CA GLY A 53 3.16 17.85 -0.08
C GLY A 53 1.97 18.09 0.82
N LYS A 54 0.87 17.36 0.67
CA LYS A 54 -0.30 17.46 1.56
C LYS A 54 -0.07 16.81 2.91
N ILE A 55 0.74 15.77 2.94
CA ILE A 55 1.18 15.11 4.17
C ILE A 55 2.70 15.19 4.19
N LYS A 56 3.27 15.62 5.32
CA LYS A 56 4.72 15.60 5.48
C LYS A 56 5.20 14.16 5.64
N LYS A 57 6.35 13.83 5.06
CA LYS A 57 6.92 12.47 5.18
C LYS A 57 7.10 12.03 6.63
N GLU A 58 7.37 12.97 7.55
CA GLU A 58 7.54 12.69 8.97
C GLU A 58 6.23 12.33 9.66
N ASP A 59 5.09 12.67 9.07
CA ASP A 59 3.78 12.50 9.67
C ASP A 59 3.10 11.19 9.25
N SER A 60 3.77 10.35 8.47
CA SER A 60 3.21 9.06 8.07
C SER A 60 4.26 7.95 8.20
N VAL A 61 3.80 6.77 8.55
CA VAL A 61 4.62 5.57 8.63
C VAL A 61 3.75 4.36 8.33
N ILE A 62 4.34 3.37 7.69
CA ILE A 62 3.67 2.10 7.40
C ILE A 62 4.38 1.00 8.18
N TYR A 63 3.60 0.16 8.84
CA TYR A 63 4.09 -1.08 9.45
C TYR A 63 3.50 -2.24 8.69
N TYR A 64 4.35 -3.02 8.06
CA TYR A 64 3.96 -4.21 7.32
C TYR A 64 4.19 -5.46 8.17
N PHE A 65 3.18 -6.30 8.25
CA PHE A 65 3.22 -7.54 9.02
C PHE A 65 3.33 -8.72 8.08
N HIS A 66 4.45 -9.44 8.13
CA HIS A 66 4.57 -10.72 7.42
C HIS A 66 3.67 -11.77 8.05
N ASP A 67 3.20 -12.73 7.23
CA ASP A 67 2.57 -13.93 7.75
C ASP A 67 3.55 -14.60 8.74
N PRO A 68 3.13 -14.91 9.98
CA PRO A 68 4.02 -15.54 10.98
C PRO A 68 4.69 -16.81 10.48
N ASN A 69 4.05 -17.55 9.55
CA ASN A 69 4.57 -18.79 9.01
C ASN A 69 5.51 -18.60 7.81
N ASN A 70 5.61 -17.38 7.28
CA ASN A 70 6.37 -17.07 6.06
C ASN A 70 7.24 -15.83 6.21
N VAL A 71 7.81 -15.62 7.39
CA VAL A 71 8.74 -14.50 7.60
C VAL A 71 10.04 -14.79 6.84
N PRO A 72 10.49 -13.91 5.94
CA PRO A 72 11.76 -14.10 5.22
C PRO A 72 12.94 -14.26 6.17
N LYS A 73 13.89 -15.10 5.78
CA LYS A 73 15.07 -15.36 6.59
C LYS A 73 15.86 -14.07 6.84
N GLY A 74 16.14 -13.80 8.12
CA GLY A 74 16.87 -12.60 8.52
C GLY A 74 16.01 -11.36 8.71
N GLU A 75 14.70 -11.45 8.45
CA GLU A 75 13.75 -10.35 8.67
C GLU A 75 12.91 -10.58 9.91
N LYS A 76 12.41 -9.48 10.47
CA LYS A 76 11.45 -9.50 11.57
C LYS A 76 10.03 -9.64 11.01
N GLN A 77 9.11 -10.14 11.82
CA GLN A 77 7.70 -10.24 11.41
C GLN A 77 7.11 -8.87 11.08
N VAL A 78 7.48 -7.83 11.80
CA VAL A 78 7.01 -6.46 11.56
C VAL A 78 8.11 -5.66 10.88
N LYS A 79 7.78 -5.05 9.76
CA LYS A 79 8.70 -4.25 8.97
C LYS A 79 8.21 -2.82 8.91
N ARG A 80 9.07 -1.86 9.29
CA ARG A 80 8.75 -0.45 9.14
C ARG A 80 9.09 0.01 7.72
N ILE A 81 8.14 0.68 7.08
CA ILE A 81 8.32 1.25 5.75
C ILE A 81 7.95 2.73 5.82
N ASP A 82 8.88 3.60 5.45
CA ASP A 82 8.62 5.04 5.39
C ASP A 82 8.22 5.45 3.98
N ILE A 83 7.32 6.42 3.88
CA ILE A 83 7.04 7.09 2.61
C ILE A 83 8.00 8.25 2.50
N LEU A 84 8.82 8.26 1.45
CA LEU A 84 9.83 9.28 1.22
C LEU A 84 9.20 10.54 0.63
N GLU A 85 9.94 11.64 0.60
CA GLU A 85 9.44 12.93 0.15
C GLU A 85 8.88 12.92 -1.27
N ASP A 86 9.44 12.09 -2.15
CA ASP A 86 8.96 11.92 -3.52
C ASP A 86 7.80 10.94 -3.65
N GLY A 87 7.32 10.38 -2.55
CA GLY A 87 6.23 9.40 -2.52
C GLY A 87 6.68 7.96 -2.66
N SER A 88 7.96 7.71 -2.91
CA SER A 88 8.46 6.33 -2.96
C SER A 88 8.53 5.72 -1.57
N LEU A 89 8.62 4.39 -1.53
CA LEU A 89 8.72 3.65 -0.26
C LEU A 89 10.18 3.36 0.06
N SER A 90 10.54 3.40 1.35
CA SER A 90 11.90 3.13 1.81
C SER A 90 12.28 1.65 1.66
N ASP A 91 11.30 0.77 1.53
CA ASP A 91 11.50 -0.67 1.39
C ASP A 91 10.29 -1.29 0.70
N ASP A 92 10.42 -2.55 0.28
CA ASP A 92 9.36 -3.27 -0.40
C ASP A 92 8.45 -3.98 0.60
N PHE A 93 7.19 -4.19 0.18
CA PHE A 93 6.28 -5.06 0.91
C PHE A 93 6.67 -6.52 0.67
N GLY A 94 6.19 -7.39 1.56
CA GLY A 94 6.36 -8.82 1.37
C GLY A 94 5.59 -9.33 0.14
N THR A 95 5.99 -10.50 -0.35
CA THR A 95 5.35 -11.15 -1.49
C THR A 95 3.84 -11.30 -1.27
N GLY A 96 3.06 -11.02 -2.31
CA GLY A 96 1.61 -11.24 -2.29
C GLY A 96 0.78 -10.04 -1.86
N PHE A 97 1.41 -8.90 -1.50
CA PHE A 97 0.63 -7.72 -1.12
C PHE A 97 0.26 -6.86 -2.34
N PHE A 98 1.27 -6.29 -3.01
CA PHE A 98 1.02 -5.49 -4.22
C PHE A 98 1.29 -6.26 -5.51
N ASP A 99 2.05 -7.33 -5.42
CA ASP A 99 2.68 -7.94 -6.59
C ASP A 99 1.82 -9.00 -7.25
N GLU A 100 0.86 -9.58 -6.55
CA GLU A 100 0.18 -10.78 -7.04
C GLU A 100 -0.60 -10.53 -8.32
N ALA A 101 -1.40 -9.46 -8.35
CA ALA A 101 -2.15 -9.11 -9.55
C ALA A 101 -1.24 -8.77 -10.72
N ALA A 102 -0.18 -7.98 -10.48
CA ALA A 102 0.81 -7.63 -11.50
C ALA A 102 1.56 -8.85 -12.02
N ASN A 103 1.92 -9.78 -11.15
CA ASN A 103 2.59 -11.02 -11.53
C ASN A 103 1.69 -11.90 -12.41
N TRP A 104 0.41 -12.01 -12.09
CA TRP A 104 -0.55 -12.74 -12.91
C TRP A 104 -0.74 -12.09 -14.28
N GLU A 105 -0.77 -10.76 -14.35
CA GLU A 105 -0.80 -10.03 -15.63
C GLU A 105 0.41 -10.34 -16.48
N LEU A 106 1.61 -10.33 -15.88
CA LEU A 106 2.85 -10.68 -16.58
C LEU A 106 2.82 -12.13 -17.08
N GLU A 107 2.35 -13.07 -16.28
CA GLU A 107 2.23 -14.47 -16.70
C GLU A 107 1.26 -14.63 -17.86
N LEU A 108 0.12 -13.91 -17.83
CA LEU A 108 -0.82 -13.90 -18.95
C LEU A 108 -0.19 -13.37 -20.24
N LEU A 109 0.59 -12.29 -20.15
CA LEU A 109 1.31 -11.75 -21.29
C LEU A 109 2.31 -12.73 -21.86
N ARG A 110 3.07 -13.42 -21.00
CA ARG A 110 4.01 -14.46 -21.43
C ARG A 110 3.32 -15.59 -22.17
N LEU A 111 2.18 -16.06 -21.66
CA LEU A 111 1.39 -17.10 -22.30
C LEU A 111 0.88 -16.68 -23.67
N LYS A 112 0.40 -15.44 -23.79
CA LYS A 112 -0.05 -14.88 -25.08
C LYS A 112 1.10 -14.81 -26.09
N ASN A 113 2.26 -14.32 -25.65
CA ASN A 113 3.44 -14.23 -26.52
C ASN A 113 3.93 -15.61 -26.98
N ASN A 114 3.93 -16.58 -26.09
CA ASN A 114 4.33 -17.95 -26.44
C ASN A 114 3.36 -18.59 -27.45
N LYS A 115 2.06 -18.38 -27.29
CA LYS A 115 1.05 -18.85 -28.27
C LYS A 115 1.22 -18.19 -29.62
N ALA A 116 1.50 -16.88 -29.65
CA ALA A 116 1.74 -16.15 -30.88
C ALA A 116 2.99 -16.65 -31.61
N ARG A 117 4.03 -17.08 -30.88
CA ARG A 117 5.26 -17.63 -31.47
C ARG A 117 5.09 -19.05 -32.02
N GLN A 118 4.12 -19.81 -31.53
CA GLN A 118 3.84 -21.18 -31.97
C GLN A 118 3.01 -21.23 -33.26
N ASN A 119 2.42 -20.14 -33.64
CA ASN A 119 1.65 -19.99 -34.87
C ASN A 119 2.51 -19.33 -35.97
#